data_2d7a0408e74ffd1ab05107de3e6ab786
#
_entry.id   2d7a0408e74ffd1ab05107de3e6ab786
#
_cell.length_a   1.000
_cell.length_b   1.000
_cell.length_c   1.000
_cell.angle_alpha   90.00
_cell.angle_beta   90.00
_cell.angle_gamma   90.00
#
_symmetry.space_group_name_H-M   'P 1'
#
loop_
_entity.id
_entity.type
_entity.pdbx_description
1 polymer ?
#
loop_
_entity_poly.entity_id
_entity_poly.type
_entity_poly.pdbx_seq_one_letter_code
_entity_poly.pdbx_strand_id
1 'polypeptide(L)'
;MTYTKYKSNLLFFLLFSLAIAADFTAAKTHLFSRNVSPKTIGLKREKLSHLHFYFHDILSGRNPTAIPVVEAATTNTSSTSFGGVWMMDDPLTVRPEINSKLVGKAQGIYASASQSEISLLMVLNFAFMEGKYNGSNLSVLGRNPILSGVREMPIVGGSGVFRFARGYAQAKTHTIDFQTGDAVVEYNVYVFHY
;
A
#
# COMPACT_ATOMS: atom_id res chain seq x y z
N MET A 1 73.59 9.00 15.88
CA MET A 1 72.18 9.36 16.20
C MET A 1 71.18 9.26 15.04
N THR A 2 71.60 8.76 13.90
CA THR A 2 70.81 8.68 12.64
C THR A 2 70.17 7.30 12.39
N TYR A 3 70.72 6.23 12.95
CA TYR A 3 70.24 4.84 12.66
C TYR A 3 68.93 4.44 13.35
N THR A 4 68.62 5.04 14.51
CA THR A 4 67.42 4.77 15.29
C THR A 4 66.14 5.42 14.69
N LYS A 5 66.33 6.55 13.99
CA LYS A 5 65.25 7.32 13.37
C LYS A 5 64.67 6.60 12.11
N TYR A 6 65.53 5.90 11.37
CA TYR A 6 65.11 5.11 10.17
C TYR A 6 64.32 3.85 10.53
N LYS A 7 64.70 3.17 11.61
CA LYS A 7 63.95 1.98 12.09
C LYS A 7 62.54 2.31 12.59
N SER A 8 62.39 3.47 13.26
CA SER A 8 61.08 3.94 13.72
C SER A 8 60.14 4.29 12.57
N ASN A 9 60.65 4.97 11.54
CA ASN A 9 59.84 5.34 10.37
C ASN A 9 59.46 4.10 9.53
N LEU A 10 60.35 3.14 9.37
CA LEU A 10 60.07 1.90 8.63
C LEU A 10 59.01 1.05 9.35
N LEU A 11 59.06 0.95 10.68
CA LEU A 11 58.08 0.25 11.49
C LEU A 11 56.71 0.95 11.42
N PHE A 12 56.68 2.29 11.41
CA PHE A 12 55.46 3.07 11.28
C PHE A 12 54.79 2.88 9.91
N PHE A 13 55.58 2.89 8.82
CA PHE A 13 55.09 2.59 7.47
C PHE A 13 54.60 1.17 7.31
N LEU A 14 55.24 0.17 7.93
CA LEU A 14 54.82 -1.23 7.94
C LEU A 14 53.49 -1.42 8.71
N LEU A 15 53.34 -0.77 9.87
CA LEU A 15 52.08 -0.82 10.65
C LEU A 15 50.95 -0.08 9.94
N PHE A 16 51.25 1.05 9.28
CA PHE A 16 50.27 1.80 8.52
C PHE A 16 49.78 1.04 7.26
N SER A 17 50.71 0.36 6.55
CA SER A 17 50.34 -0.50 5.42
C SER A 17 49.59 -1.75 5.83
N LEU A 18 49.86 -2.31 7.03
CA LEU A 18 49.10 -3.43 7.58
C LEU A 18 47.66 -3.01 7.98
N ALA A 19 47.49 -1.79 8.54
CA ALA A 19 46.18 -1.25 8.87
C ALA A 19 45.32 -0.99 7.62
N ILE A 20 45.92 -0.50 6.52
CA ILE A 20 45.22 -0.30 5.24
C ILE A 20 44.86 -1.64 4.59
N ALA A 21 45.70 -2.67 4.75
CA ALA A 21 45.39 -4.02 4.23
C ALA A 21 44.27 -4.76 5.01
N ALA A 22 44.09 -4.40 6.30
CA ALA A 22 43.04 -5.00 7.12
C ALA A 22 41.62 -4.50 6.78
N ASP A 23 41.47 -3.31 6.23
CA ASP A 23 40.18 -2.75 5.80
C ASP A 23 39.70 -3.27 4.43
N PHE A 24 40.56 -3.97 3.67
CA PHE A 24 40.18 -4.53 2.36
C PHE A 24 39.55 -5.90 2.39
N THR A 25 39.31 -6.50 3.57
CA THR A 25 38.89 -7.91 3.65
C THR A 25 37.42 -8.16 4.01
N ALA A 26 36.54 -7.19 3.85
CA ALA A 26 35.12 -7.44 4.10
C ALA A 26 34.16 -6.74 3.14
N ALA A 27 34.49 -6.64 1.87
CA ALA A 27 33.47 -6.48 0.86
C ALA A 27 32.70 -7.79 0.78
N LYS A 28 31.64 -7.94 1.61
CA LYS A 28 30.64 -9.00 1.42
C LYS A 28 30.14 -8.87 -0.01
N THR A 29 30.59 -9.74 -0.90
CA THR A 29 30.04 -9.85 -2.24
C THR A 29 28.56 -10.20 -2.07
N HIS A 30 27.70 -9.18 -2.14
CA HIS A 30 26.28 -9.37 -2.17
C HIS A 30 25.94 -10.02 -3.52
N LEU A 31 25.64 -11.31 -3.49
CA LEU A 31 25.13 -11.99 -4.66
C LEU A 31 23.83 -11.30 -5.09
N PHE A 32 23.72 -10.98 -6.39
CA PHE A 32 22.50 -10.39 -6.98
C PHE A 32 21.26 -11.25 -6.67
N SER A 33 21.37 -12.56 -6.65
CA SER A 33 20.27 -13.47 -6.32
C SER A 33 20.77 -14.71 -5.58
N ARG A 34 19.89 -15.30 -4.77
CA ARG A 34 20.06 -16.62 -4.15
C ARG A 34 18.71 -17.28 -3.98
N ASN A 35 18.67 -18.60 -4.05
CA ASN A 35 17.48 -19.36 -3.68
C ASN A 35 17.32 -19.36 -2.16
N VAL A 36 16.10 -19.08 -1.68
CA VAL A 36 15.74 -19.13 -0.26
C VAL A 36 14.56 -20.08 -0.05
N SER A 37 14.55 -20.83 1.04
CA SER A 37 13.39 -21.65 1.39
C SER A 37 12.31 -20.79 2.06
N PRO A 38 11.01 -21.15 1.93
CA PRO A 38 9.93 -20.46 2.63
C PRO A 38 10.15 -20.39 4.15
N LYS A 39 10.72 -21.43 4.75
CA LYS A 39 11.07 -21.46 6.18
C LYS A 39 12.09 -20.40 6.57
N THR A 40 13.05 -20.10 5.69
CA THR A 40 14.11 -19.11 5.95
C THR A 40 13.55 -17.69 6.11
N ILE A 41 12.44 -17.39 5.44
CA ILE A 41 11.75 -16.10 5.53
C ILE A 41 10.55 -16.13 6.48
N GLY A 42 10.42 -17.17 7.28
CA GLY A 42 9.43 -17.29 8.35
C GLY A 42 8.00 -17.57 7.88
N LEU A 43 7.81 -18.03 6.63
CA LEU A 43 6.47 -18.39 6.17
C LEU A 43 5.95 -19.61 6.93
N LYS A 44 4.76 -19.45 7.50
CA LYS A 44 4.00 -20.49 8.22
C LYS A 44 2.98 -21.13 7.26
N ARG A 45 2.05 -21.90 7.83
CA ARG A 45 0.90 -22.42 7.09
C ARG A 45 0.00 -21.26 6.64
N GLU A 46 -0.42 -21.29 5.39
CA GLU A 46 -1.37 -20.33 4.83
C GLU A 46 -2.71 -20.33 5.58
N LYS A 47 -3.28 -19.15 5.73
CA LYS A 47 -4.56 -18.89 6.39
C LYS A 47 -5.48 -18.15 5.45
N LEU A 48 -6.77 -18.36 5.58
CA LEU A 48 -7.81 -17.53 4.99
C LEU A 48 -8.37 -16.61 6.07
N SER A 49 -8.31 -15.31 5.85
CA SER A 49 -8.92 -14.30 6.73
C SER A 49 -10.04 -13.58 6.01
N HIS A 50 -11.12 -13.30 6.73
CA HIS A 50 -12.19 -12.41 6.30
C HIS A 50 -12.09 -11.11 7.10
N LEU A 51 -11.99 -9.97 6.41
CA LEU A 51 -12.02 -8.64 6.98
C LEU A 51 -13.30 -7.95 6.52
N HIS A 52 -13.95 -7.24 7.45
CA HIS A 52 -15.18 -6.50 7.19
C HIS A 52 -15.04 -5.09 7.77
N PHE A 53 -15.31 -4.08 6.93
CA PHE A 53 -15.25 -2.68 7.32
C PHE A 53 -16.05 -1.80 6.35
N TYR A 54 -16.27 -0.54 6.76
CA TYR A 54 -16.92 0.49 5.96
C TYR A 54 -15.90 1.53 5.55
N PHE A 55 -15.87 1.81 4.28
CA PHE A 55 -15.01 2.79 3.61
C PHE A 55 -15.82 4.08 3.44
N HIS A 56 -15.26 5.23 3.83
CA HIS A 56 -15.91 6.53 3.77
C HIS A 56 -15.20 7.43 2.78
N ASP A 57 -15.76 7.56 1.58
CA ASP A 57 -15.30 8.48 0.54
C ASP A 57 -16.00 9.83 0.75
N ILE A 58 -15.27 10.84 1.17
CA ILE A 58 -15.80 12.17 1.51
C ILE A 58 -15.15 13.20 0.59
N LEU A 59 -15.93 13.66 -0.40
CA LEU A 59 -15.52 14.68 -1.37
C LEU A 59 -15.96 16.08 -0.95
N SER A 60 -16.95 16.17 -0.07
CA SER A 60 -17.60 17.42 0.32
C SER A 60 -17.11 17.99 1.66
N GLY A 61 -17.58 19.18 2.00
CA GLY A 61 -17.34 19.81 3.29
C GLY A 61 -15.98 20.49 3.42
N ARG A 62 -15.57 20.76 4.68
CA ARG A 62 -14.30 21.49 4.97
C ARG A 62 -13.07 20.58 5.01
N ASN A 63 -13.27 19.28 5.22
CA ASN A 63 -12.20 18.31 5.40
C ASN A 63 -12.49 17.07 4.52
N PRO A 64 -12.44 17.19 3.19
CA PRO A 64 -12.61 16.06 2.30
C PRO A 64 -11.48 15.06 2.50
N THR A 65 -11.79 13.78 2.37
CA THR A 65 -10.79 12.69 2.41
C THR A 65 -10.37 12.24 1.02
N ALA A 66 -11.16 12.60 -0.01
CA ALA A 66 -10.80 12.45 -1.41
C ALA A 66 -10.86 13.80 -2.14
N ILE A 67 -9.84 14.08 -2.95
CA ILE A 67 -9.70 15.34 -3.69
C ILE A 67 -9.35 15.09 -5.15
N PRO A 68 -9.89 15.86 -6.12
CA PRO A 68 -9.50 15.77 -7.52
C PRO A 68 -8.06 16.27 -7.70
N VAL A 69 -7.25 15.51 -8.44
CA VAL A 69 -5.83 15.84 -8.71
C VAL A 69 -5.54 15.96 -10.21
N VAL A 70 -6.37 15.35 -11.05
CA VAL A 70 -6.28 15.45 -12.51
C VAL A 70 -7.68 15.52 -13.10
N GLU A 71 -7.87 16.40 -14.08
CA GLU A 71 -9.06 16.49 -14.92
C GLU A 71 -8.62 16.69 -16.37
N ALA A 72 -9.13 15.85 -17.27
CA ALA A 72 -8.99 16.10 -18.70
C ALA A 72 -9.90 17.25 -19.13
N ALA A 73 -9.61 17.93 -20.24
CA ALA A 73 -10.43 19.02 -20.77
C ALA A 73 -11.91 18.64 -21.00
N THR A 74 -12.16 17.34 -21.21
CA THR A 74 -13.49 16.77 -21.45
C THR A 74 -14.15 16.16 -20.20
N THR A 75 -13.48 16.10 -19.07
CA THR A 75 -14.00 15.46 -17.83
C THR A 75 -15.32 16.05 -17.40
N ASN A 76 -15.43 17.39 -17.35
CA ASN A 76 -16.62 18.09 -16.90
C ASN A 76 -17.80 18.04 -17.89
N THR A 77 -17.58 17.63 -19.14
CA THR A 77 -18.63 17.41 -20.15
C THR A 77 -18.95 15.93 -20.36
N SER A 78 -18.20 15.05 -19.75
CA SER A 78 -18.41 13.59 -19.79
C SER A 78 -19.49 13.17 -18.80
N SER A 79 -20.47 12.42 -19.24
CA SER A 79 -21.52 11.84 -18.37
C SER A 79 -20.99 10.85 -17.34
N THR A 80 -19.76 10.36 -17.52
CA THR A 80 -19.07 9.41 -16.63
C THR A 80 -17.89 10.02 -15.90
N SER A 81 -17.66 11.36 -16.06
CA SER A 81 -16.46 12.06 -15.58
C SER A 81 -15.14 11.45 -16.07
N PHE A 82 -15.16 10.83 -17.25
CA PHE A 82 -13.99 10.15 -17.84
C PHE A 82 -12.75 11.05 -17.88
N GLY A 83 -11.62 10.53 -17.39
CA GLY A 83 -10.34 11.24 -17.31
C GLY A 83 -10.11 12.01 -16.01
N GLY A 84 -11.08 12.00 -15.08
CA GLY A 84 -10.88 12.50 -13.72
C GLY A 84 -10.12 11.51 -12.85
N VAL A 85 -9.21 12.02 -12.00
CA VAL A 85 -8.45 11.23 -11.03
C VAL A 85 -8.53 11.91 -9.66
N TRP A 86 -8.81 11.13 -8.64
CA TRP A 86 -8.88 11.59 -7.25
C TRP A 86 -7.82 10.88 -6.39
N MET A 87 -7.20 11.65 -5.50
CA MET A 87 -6.35 11.14 -4.43
C MET A 87 -7.20 10.95 -3.18
N MET A 88 -7.03 9.82 -2.48
CA MET A 88 -7.81 9.50 -1.28
C MET A 88 -6.95 9.10 -0.07
N ASP A 89 -7.44 9.45 1.12
CA ASP A 89 -6.98 9.01 2.45
C ASP A 89 -8.22 8.73 3.31
N ASP A 90 -9.03 7.79 2.87
CA ASP A 90 -10.39 7.56 3.36
C ASP A 90 -10.41 6.68 4.62
N PRO A 91 -11.18 7.05 5.65
CA PRO A 91 -11.30 6.25 6.87
C PRO A 91 -11.96 4.89 6.59
N LEU A 92 -11.44 3.85 7.26
CA LEU A 92 -12.06 2.52 7.35
C LEU A 92 -12.55 2.30 8.78
N THR A 93 -13.86 2.06 8.94
CA THR A 93 -14.49 1.90 10.26
C THR A 93 -15.22 0.56 10.40
N VAL A 94 -15.47 0.11 11.65
CA VAL A 94 -16.16 -1.16 11.91
C VAL A 94 -17.66 -1.13 11.61
N ARG A 95 -18.27 0.06 11.55
CA ARG A 95 -19.69 0.29 11.27
C ARG A 95 -19.87 1.45 10.31
N PRO A 96 -21.04 1.61 9.66
CA PRO A 96 -21.27 2.64 8.65
C PRO A 96 -21.25 4.08 9.18
N GLU A 97 -21.36 4.30 10.49
CA GLU A 97 -21.24 5.62 11.09
C GLU A 97 -19.76 6.08 11.08
N ILE A 98 -19.50 7.29 10.61
CA ILE A 98 -18.15 7.86 10.50
C ILE A 98 -17.42 7.98 11.84
N ASN A 99 -18.16 8.13 12.94
CA ASN A 99 -17.62 8.17 14.30
C ASN A 99 -17.46 6.78 14.94
N SER A 100 -17.70 5.72 14.19
CA SER A 100 -17.44 4.34 14.61
C SER A 100 -15.93 4.10 14.74
N LYS A 101 -15.56 2.98 15.35
CA LYS A 101 -14.15 2.65 15.59
C LYS A 101 -13.37 2.59 14.28
N LEU A 102 -12.33 3.42 14.17
CA LEU A 102 -11.39 3.41 13.06
C LEU A 102 -10.52 2.15 13.13
N VAL A 103 -10.40 1.44 12.00
CA VAL A 103 -9.57 0.23 11.88
C VAL A 103 -8.43 0.38 10.88
N GLY A 104 -8.47 1.43 10.06
CA GLY A 104 -7.45 1.73 9.06
C GLY A 104 -7.85 2.87 8.16
N LYS A 105 -7.11 3.00 7.06
CA LYS A 105 -7.37 3.96 5.99
C LYS A 105 -7.22 3.30 4.63
N ALA A 106 -8.03 3.75 3.66
CA ALA A 106 -7.81 3.46 2.25
C ALA A 106 -7.01 4.61 1.64
N GLN A 107 -5.81 4.31 1.18
CA GLN A 107 -4.87 5.30 0.66
C GLN A 107 -4.48 4.97 -0.77
N GLY A 108 -4.62 5.94 -1.68
CA GLY A 108 -4.28 5.75 -3.07
C GLY A 108 -5.01 6.70 -3.99
N ILE A 109 -5.35 6.19 -5.17
CA ILE A 109 -6.10 6.94 -6.17
C ILE A 109 -7.26 6.10 -6.72
N TYR A 110 -8.28 6.80 -7.22
CA TYR A 110 -9.23 6.23 -8.18
C TYR A 110 -9.38 7.16 -9.38
N ALA A 111 -9.69 6.55 -10.52
CA ALA A 111 -9.85 7.28 -11.78
C ALA A 111 -11.13 6.85 -12.50
N SER A 112 -11.86 7.81 -13.07
CA SER A 112 -12.97 7.53 -13.99
C SER A 112 -12.42 7.00 -15.31
N ALA A 113 -12.53 5.67 -15.49
CA ALA A 113 -11.83 4.92 -16.53
C ALA A 113 -12.72 4.40 -17.65
N SER A 114 -14.02 4.70 -17.63
CA SER A 114 -14.95 4.27 -18.68
C SER A 114 -15.70 5.46 -19.30
N GLN A 115 -15.87 5.44 -20.62
CA GLN A 115 -16.63 6.45 -21.36
C GLN A 115 -18.14 6.13 -21.44
N SER A 116 -18.54 4.89 -21.14
CA SER A 116 -19.90 4.40 -21.35
C SER A 116 -20.66 4.08 -20.05
N GLU A 117 -19.96 3.94 -18.93
CA GLU A 117 -20.55 3.65 -17.62
C GLU A 117 -19.76 4.36 -16.49
N ILE A 118 -20.39 4.60 -15.35
CA ILE A 118 -19.70 5.14 -14.18
C ILE A 118 -18.89 4.00 -13.55
N SER A 119 -17.63 3.90 -13.92
CA SER A 119 -16.71 2.85 -13.50
C SER A 119 -15.34 3.40 -13.20
N LEU A 120 -14.85 3.12 -12.00
CA LEU A 120 -13.57 3.59 -11.50
C LEU A 120 -12.49 2.52 -11.66
N LEU A 121 -11.28 2.94 -11.99
CA LEU A 121 -10.07 2.18 -11.73
C LEU A 121 -9.62 2.50 -10.30
N MET A 122 -9.59 1.50 -9.43
CA MET A 122 -9.10 1.63 -8.06
C MET A 122 -7.65 1.17 -7.98
N VAL A 123 -6.77 2.01 -7.44
CA VAL A 123 -5.36 1.72 -7.14
C VAL A 123 -5.10 2.18 -5.71
N LEU A 124 -5.26 1.32 -4.75
CA LEU A 124 -5.22 1.70 -3.34
C LEU A 124 -4.63 0.63 -2.42
N ASN A 125 -4.31 1.05 -1.21
CA ASN A 125 -3.95 0.19 -0.11
C ASN A 125 -4.93 0.35 1.04
N PHE A 126 -5.42 -0.76 1.60
CA PHE A 126 -6.04 -0.78 2.92
C PHE A 126 -4.92 -0.84 3.97
N ALA A 127 -4.58 0.29 4.57
CA ALA A 127 -3.56 0.41 5.60
C ALA A 127 -4.21 0.22 6.98
N PHE A 128 -3.96 -0.91 7.64
CA PHE A 128 -4.60 -1.25 8.91
C PHE A 128 -3.87 -0.64 10.11
N MET A 129 -4.65 -0.21 11.10
CA MET A 129 -4.18 0.47 12.31
C MET A 129 -4.63 -0.25 13.59
N GLU A 130 -5.28 -1.43 13.48
CA GLU A 130 -5.92 -2.09 14.60
C GLU A 130 -5.42 -3.52 14.84
N GLY A 131 -5.22 -3.85 16.11
CA GLY A 131 -4.93 -5.19 16.60
C GLY A 131 -3.70 -5.83 15.95
N LYS A 132 -3.80 -7.12 15.62
CA LYS A 132 -2.71 -7.89 14.99
C LYS A 132 -2.36 -7.44 13.56
N TYR A 133 -3.21 -6.63 12.94
CA TYR A 133 -3.00 -6.14 11.58
C TYR A 133 -2.37 -4.75 11.53
N ASN A 134 -2.18 -4.10 12.68
CA ASN A 134 -1.57 -2.78 12.76
C ASN A 134 -0.20 -2.73 12.04
N GLY A 135 -0.01 -1.72 11.18
CA GLY A 135 1.18 -1.55 10.36
C GLY A 135 1.28 -2.46 9.13
N SER A 136 0.23 -3.26 8.87
CA SER A 136 0.14 -4.10 7.66
C SER A 136 -0.83 -3.49 6.66
N ASN A 137 -0.64 -3.79 5.37
CA ASN A 137 -1.57 -3.33 4.34
C ASN A 137 -1.93 -4.43 3.33
N LEU A 138 -3.05 -4.23 2.63
CA LEU A 138 -3.47 -4.98 1.46
C LEU A 138 -3.55 -4.04 0.26
N SER A 139 -3.00 -4.43 -0.88
CA SER A 139 -3.04 -3.65 -2.12
C SER A 139 -4.16 -4.14 -3.03
N VAL A 140 -4.96 -3.20 -3.53
CA VAL A 140 -6.07 -3.42 -4.45
C VAL A 140 -5.76 -2.73 -5.77
N LEU A 141 -5.94 -3.45 -6.86
CA LEU A 141 -5.93 -2.91 -8.21
C LEU A 141 -7.11 -3.52 -8.97
N GLY A 142 -8.15 -2.73 -9.25
CA GLY A 142 -9.34 -3.32 -9.85
C GLY A 142 -10.31 -2.33 -10.45
N ARG A 143 -11.22 -2.87 -11.25
CA ARG A 143 -12.35 -2.15 -11.82
C ARG A 143 -13.50 -2.11 -10.81
N ASN A 144 -14.09 -0.94 -10.64
CA ASN A 144 -15.21 -0.71 -9.72
C ASN A 144 -16.37 -0.01 -10.44
N PRO A 145 -17.32 -0.73 -11.03
CA PRO A 145 -18.55 -0.18 -11.60
C PRO A 145 -19.51 0.17 -10.45
N ILE A 146 -19.47 1.40 -9.96
CA ILE A 146 -20.05 1.81 -8.68
C ILE A 146 -21.58 1.63 -8.58
N LEU A 147 -22.29 1.55 -9.72
CA LEU A 147 -23.73 1.33 -9.77
C LEU A 147 -24.12 -0.17 -9.72
N SER A 148 -23.15 -1.09 -9.80
CA SER A 148 -23.41 -2.52 -9.63
C SER A 148 -23.70 -2.86 -8.16
N GLY A 149 -24.62 -3.80 -7.91
CA GLY A 149 -25.02 -4.17 -6.55
C GLY A 149 -23.88 -4.70 -5.68
N VAL A 150 -23.01 -5.54 -6.25
CA VAL A 150 -21.76 -6.01 -5.63
C VAL A 150 -20.66 -5.92 -6.68
N ARG A 151 -19.49 -5.39 -6.29
CA ARG A 151 -18.30 -5.27 -7.13
C ARG A 151 -17.19 -6.08 -6.49
N GLU A 152 -16.41 -6.77 -7.32
CA GLU A 152 -15.29 -7.54 -6.86
C GLU A 152 -13.99 -6.99 -7.45
N MET A 153 -12.99 -6.82 -6.60
CA MET A 153 -11.67 -6.33 -6.98
C MET A 153 -10.58 -7.24 -6.41
N PRO A 154 -9.54 -7.61 -7.19
CA PRO A 154 -8.48 -8.47 -6.69
C PRO A 154 -7.61 -7.79 -5.62
N ILE A 155 -7.21 -8.58 -4.62
CA ILE A 155 -6.07 -8.25 -3.75
C ILE A 155 -4.81 -8.70 -4.47
N VAL A 156 -4.00 -7.76 -4.92
CA VAL A 156 -2.80 -8.02 -5.72
C VAL A 156 -1.54 -8.22 -4.89
N GLY A 157 -1.62 -8.00 -3.58
CA GLY A 157 -0.53 -8.19 -2.65
C GLY A 157 -0.79 -7.55 -1.30
N GLY A 158 0.25 -7.46 -0.48
CA GLY A 158 0.21 -6.80 0.80
C GLY A 158 1.57 -6.81 1.50
N SER A 159 1.65 -6.15 2.64
CA SER A 159 2.84 -6.08 3.49
C SER A 159 2.55 -6.46 4.94
N GLY A 160 3.61 -6.57 5.75
CA GLY A 160 3.48 -6.99 7.13
C GLY A 160 2.96 -8.42 7.23
N VAL A 161 1.87 -8.64 7.97
CA VAL A 161 1.22 -9.96 8.10
C VAL A 161 0.57 -10.43 6.78
N PHE A 162 0.39 -9.51 5.82
CA PHE A 162 -0.19 -9.79 4.51
C PHE A 162 0.87 -9.94 3.40
N ARG A 163 2.14 -10.11 3.73
CA ARG A 163 3.17 -10.43 2.73
C ARG A 163 2.79 -11.70 1.96
N PHE A 164 2.88 -11.64 0.62
CA PHE A 164 2.42 -12.69 -0.30
C PHE A 164 0.90 -12.93 -0.29
N ALA A 165 0.12 -11.98 0.25
CA ALA A 165 -1.33 -12.09 0.23
C ALA A 165 -1.89 -12.13 -1.19
N ARG A 166 -2.97 -12.90 -1.35
CA ARG A 166 -3.82 -12.93 -2.54
C ARG A 166 -5.27 -13.15 -2.11
N GLY A 167 -6.20 -12.66 -2.90
CA GLY A 167 -7.62 -12.77 -2.59
C GLY A 167 -8.45 -11.77 -3.35
N TYR A 168 -9.58 -11.41 -2.78
CA TYR A 168 -10.49 -10.44 -3.39
C TYR A 168 -11.21 -9.61 -2.32
N ALA A 169 -11.63 -8.42 -2.73
CA ALA A 169 -12.47 -7.52 -1.97
C ALA A 169 -13.82 -7.36 -2.66
N GLN A 170 -14.92 -7.64 -1.98
CA GLN A 170 -16.27 -7.34 -2.43
C GLN A 170 -16.70 -6.01 -1.83
N ALA A 171 -17.12 -5.08 -2.69
CA ALA A 171 -17.64 -3.77 -2.32
C ALA A 171 -19.13 -3.69 -2.61
N LYS A 172 -19.90 -3.19 -1.64
CA LYS A 172 -21.32 -2.91 -1.76
C LYS A 172 -21.60 -1.50 -1.25
N THR A 173 -22.21 -0.66 -2.07
CA THR A 173 -22.58 0.68 -1.64
C THR A 173 -23.63 0.60 -0.53
N HIS A 174 -23.31 1.17 0.64
CA HIS A 174 -24.22 1.33 1.76
C HIS A 174 -25.06 2.60 1.58
N THR A 175 -24.37 3.74 1.35
CA THR A 175 -25.02 5.01 1.00
C THR A 175 -24.17 5.75 -0.06
N ILE A 176 -24.82 6.55 -0.89
CA ILE A 176 -24.19 7.46 -1.82
C ILE A 176 -25.06 8.71 -1.97
N ASP A 177 -24.43 9.88 -1.90
CA ASP A 177 -25.04 11.15 -2.25
C ASP A 177 -24.56 11.58 -3.65
N PHE A 178 -25.42 11.52 -4.64
CA PHE A 178 -25.08 11.89 -6.01
C PHE A 178 -24.89 13.41 -6.23
N GLN A 179 -25.24 14.26 -5.26
CA GLN A 179 -25.02 15.70 -5.35
C GLN A 179 -23.60 16.06 -4.92
N THR A 180 -23.11 15.44 -3.86
CA THR A 180 -21.78 15.70 -3.29
C THR A 180 -20.75 14.70 -3.75
N GLY A 181 -21.16 13.49 -4.13
CA GLY A 181 -20.29 12.36 -4.41
C GLY A 181 -19.90 11.56 -3.16
N ASP A 182 -20.28 12.02 -1.96
CA ASP A 182 -19.94 11.33 -0.72
C ASP A 182 -20.56 9.92 -0.67
N ALA A 183 -19.78 8.94 -0.26
CA ALA A 183 -20.25 7.55 -0.22
C ALA A 183 -19.73 6.81 1.01
N VAL A 184 -20.57 5.89 1.51
CA VAL A 184 -20.16 4.84 2.45
C VAL A 184 -20.29 3.50 1.74
N VAL A 185 -19.20 2.75 1.71
CA VAL A 185 -19.12 1.47 1.01
C VAL A 185 -18.73 0.37 1.97
N GLU A 186 -19.56 -0.67 2.05
CA GLU A 186 -19.28 -1.90 2.81
C GLU A 186 -18.26 -2.75 2.03
N TYR A 187 -17.20 -3.17 2.70
CA TYR A 187 -16.19 -4.07 2.15
C TYR A 187 -16.14 -5.39 2.91
N ASN A 188 -16.15 -6.47 2.16
CA ASN A 188 -15.87 -7.83 2.61
C ASN A 188 -14.62 -8.32 1.89
N VAL A 189 -13.52 -8.51 2.61
CA VAL A 189 -12.23 -8.87 2.02
C VAL A 189 -11.84 -10.28 2.45
N TYR A 190 -11.68 -11.17 1.49
CA TYR A 190 -11.25 -12.54 1.68
C TYR A 190 -9.83 -12.70 1.19
N VAL A 191 -8.91 -13.01 2.11
CA VAL A 191 -7.48 -12.96 1.82
C VAL A 191 -6.74 -14.17 2.36
N PHE A 192 -6.00 -14.86 1.48
CA PHE A 192 -5.00 -15.85 1.84
C PHE A 192 -3.69 -15.17 2.20
N HIS A 193 -3.10 -15.55 3.34
CA HIS A 193 -1.81 -15.06 3.81
C HIS A 193 -1.15 -16.06 4.78
N TYR A 194 0.08 -15.79 5.24
CA TYR A 194 0.84 -16.69 6.11
C TYR A 194 0.87 -16.27 7.58
#